data_446fd5cd0cf4d735e089f2292563d15a
#
_entry.id   446fd5cd0cf4d735e089f2292563d15a
#
_cell.length_a   1.000
_cell.length_b   1.000
_cell.length_c   1.000
_cell.angle_alpha   90.00
_cell.angle_beta   90.00
_cell.angle_gamma   90.00
#
_symmetry.space_group_name_H-M   'P 1'
#
loop_
_entity.id
_entity.type
_entity.pdbx_description
1 polymer ?
#
loop_
_entity_poly.entity_id
_entity_poly.type
_entity_poly.pdbx_seq_one_letter_code
_entity_poly.pdbx_strand_id
1 'polypeptide(L)'
;MPESTSDATFDTTRTAFSLVVNGVTKKYPNIRFVLAHAGGAVPYLAGRVSVTASMLAGLGGAMPAIAEGMGKIYSLSSKWQSKMPEQLSYYLRFKDNVLPEGPDHFLGTFYYDTALSASAHCFASLLTVVDSSHIVFGTDYVFAAEAAVPIRVEGVQNYAGFAPADVQAIARDNVLRLFPEFG
;
A
#
# COMPACT_ATOMS: atom_id res chain seq x y z
N MET A 1 -11.40 -6.38 20.88
CA MET A 1 -11.37 -6.49 19.41
C MET A 1 -10.37 -7.59 19.08
N PRO A 2 -10.68 -8.57 18.23
CA PRO A 2 -9.71 -9.59 17.86
C PRO A 2 -8.47 -8.96 17.20
N GLU A 3 -7.28 -9.45 17.53
CA GLU A 3 -6.01 -8.97 16.96
C GLU A 3 -6.03 -9.02 15.42
N SER A 4 -6.68 -10.02 14.83
CA SER A 4 -6.83 -10.16 13.38
C SER A 4 -7.54 -8.98 12.71
N THR A 5 -8.35 -8.23 13.43
CA THR A 5 -9.11 -7.10 12.83
C THR A 5 -8.21 -5.90 12.49
N SER A 6 -7.14 -5.67 13.24
CA SER A 6 -6.21 -4.55 13.02
C SER A 6 -4.85 -5.02 12.52
N ASP A 7 -4.29 -6.07 13.11
CA ASP A 7 -2.90 -6.45 12.87
C ASP A 7 -2.68 -6.93 11.44
N ALA A 8 -3.61 -7.71 10.88
CA ALA A 8 -3.54 -8.14 9.48
C ALA A 8 -3.48 -6.95 8.51
N THR A 9 -4.27 -5.90 8.75
CA THR A 9 -4.27 -4.70 7.91
C THR A 9 -2.98 -3.90 8.04
N PHE A 10 -2.40 -3.81 9.24
CA PHE A 10 -1.11 -3.15 9.44
C PHE A 10 0.05 -3.97 8.87
N ASP A 11 0.00 -5.30 8.91
CA ASP A 11 1.01 -6.16 8.29
C ASP A 11 0.96 -6.08 6.77
N THR A 12 -0.23 -6.05 6.16
CA THR A 12 -0.39 -5.78 4.73
C THR A 12 0.24 -4.42 4.37
N THR A 13 -0.02 -3.39 5.18
CA THR A 13 0.54 -2.06 4.98
C THR A 13 2.08 -2.08 5.03
N ARG A 14 2.67 -2.70 6.06
CA ARG A 14 4.13 -2.82 6.19
C ARG A 14 4.74 -3.60 5.03
N THR A 15 4.08 -4.67 4.61
CA THR A 15 4.52 -5.49 3.48
C THR A 15 4.52 -4.69 2.18
N ALA A 16 3.46 -3.95 1.88
CA ALA A 16 3.37 -3.12 0.69
C ALA A 16 4.51 -2.10 0.61
N PHE A 17 4.71 -1.32 1.68
CA PHE A 17 5.82 -0.36 1.71
C PHE A 17 7.18 -1.04 1.70
N SER A 18 7.34 -2.21 2.30
CA SER A 18 8.58 -3.00 2.24
C SER A 18 8.90 -3.45 0.82
N LEU A 19 7.91 -3.92 0.05
CA LEU A 19 8.10 -4.30 -1.36
C LEU A 19 8.60 -3.12 -2.19
N VAL A 20 8.04 -1.93 -1.98
CA VAL A 20 8.43 -0.70 -2.68
C VAL A 20 9.82 -0.26 -2.27
N VAL A 21 10.07 -0.09 -0.97
CA VAL A 21 11.34 0.46 -0.44
C VAL A 21 12.52 -0.45 -0.70
N ASN A 22 12.32 -1.77 -0.66
CA ASN A 22 13.38 -2.73 -0.99
C ASN A 22 13.53 -2.98 -2.50
N GLY A 23 12.81 -2.26 -3.35
CA GLY A 23 12.93 -2.31 -4.81
C GLY A 23 12.40 -3.60 -5.44
N VAL A 24 11.57 -4.36 -4.72
CA VAL A 24 11.00 -5.61 -5.26
C VAL A 24 10.10 -5.31 -6.47
N THR A 25 9.25 -4.30 -6.37
CA THR A 25 8.37 -3.85 -7.46
C THR A 25 9.16 -3.36 -8.68
N LYS A 26 10.27 -2.67 -8.47
CA LYS A 26 11.17 -2.18 -9.52
C LYS A 26 11.96 -3.32 -10.18
N LYS A 27 12.43 -4.27 -9.38
CA LYS A 27 13.21 -5.42 -9.86
C LYS A 27 12.36 -6.46 -10.59
N TYR A 28 11.11 -6.62 -10.20
CA TYR A 28 10.21 -7.63 -10.73
C TYR A 28 8.89 -7.01 -11.24
N PRO A 29 8.94 -6.17 -12.29
CA PRO A 29 7.77 -5.40 -12.75
C PRO A 29 6.65 -6.28 -13.33
N ASN A 30 6.94 -7.54 -13.64
CA ASN A 30 5.96 -8.50 -14.18
C ASN A 30 5.20 -9.25 -13.07
N ILE A 31 5.61 -9.13 -11.79
CA ILE A 31 4.85 -9.73 -10.69
C ILE A 31 3.69 -8.81 -10.35
N ARG A 32 2.49 -9.36 -10.34
CA ARG A 32 1.27 -8.67 -9.89
C ARG A 32 1.03 -9.00 -8.43
N PHE A 33 1.04 -7.98 -7.59
CA PHE A 33 0.74 -8.13 -6.16
C PHE A 33 -0.70 -7.72 -5.91
N VAL A 34 -1.47 -8.59 -5.26
CA VAL A 34 -2.81 -8.27 -4.77
C VAL A 34 -2.69 -8.07 -3.26
N LEU A 35 -3.02 -6.88 -2.80
CA LEU A 35 -2.99 -6.52 -1.38
C LEU A 35 -4.35 -6.78 -0.75
N ALA A 36 -4.37 -7.63 0.28
CA ALA A 36 -5.59 -7.94 1.01
C ALA A 36 -6.13 -6.71 1.77
N HIS A 37 -7.43 -6.71 2.02
CA HIS A 37 -8.12 -5.69 2.83
C HIS A 37 -7.93 -4.28 2.28
N ALA A 38 -8.06 -4.11 0.97
CA ALA A 38 -7.81 -2.84 0.26
C ALA A 38 -6.42 -2.23 0.55
N GLY A 39 -5.43 -3.09 0.82
CA GLY A 39 -4.09 -2.66 1.18
C GLY A 39 -3.95 -2.18 2.62
N GLY A 40 -4.94 -2.42 3.47
CA GLY A 40 -4.92 -1.97 4.85
C GLY A 40 -4.90 -0.44 4.96
N ALA A 41 -3.88 0.13 5.58
CA ALA A 41 -3.71 1.57 5.72
C ALA A 41 -2.89 2.21 4.57
N VAL A 42 -2.50 1.45 3.53
CA VAL A 42 -1.71 1.99 2.41
C VAL A 42 -2.35 3.22 1.78
N PRO A 43 -3.65 3.23 1.40
CA PRO A 43 -4.25 4.40 0.77
C PRO A 43 -4.21 5.64 1.68
N TYR A 44 -4.48 5.48 2.95
CA TYR A 44 -4.45 6.56 3.93
C TYR A 44 -3.03 7.14 4.12
N LEU A 45 -2.00 6.28 4.08
CA LEU A 45 -0.62 6.66 4.32
C LEU A 45 0.13 7.07 3.05
N ALA A 46 -0.42 6.87 1.86
CA ALA A 46 0.23 7.18 0.58
C ALA A 46 0.74 8.62 0.55
N GLY A 47 -0.11 9.60 0.85
CA GLY A 47 0.27 10.99 0.89
C GLY A 47 1.41 11.30 1.88
N ARG A 48 1.44 10.64 3.04
CA ARG A 48 2.54 10.79 4.01
C ARG A 48 3.87 10.28 3.43
N VAL A 49 3.82 9.15 2.73
CA VAL A 49 5.03 8.57 2.12
C VAL A 49 5.51 9.43 0.96
N SER A 50 4.61 10.00 0.15
CA SER A 50 4.94 10.90 -0.96
C SER A 50 5.55 12.21 -0.49
N VAL A 51 5.03 12.79 0.59
CA VAL A 51 5.65 13.98 1.22
C VAL A 51 7.05 13.64 1.73
N THR A 52 7.23 12.48 2.38
CA THR A 52 8.55 12.03 2.83
C THR A 52 9.51 11.86 1.66
N ALA A 53 9.05 11.26 0.55
CA ALA A 53 9.84 11.09 -0.68
C ALA A 53 10.29 12.45 -1.24
N SER A 54 9.37 13.41 -1.32
CA SER A 54 9.65 14.76 -1.82
C SER A 54 10.67 15.50 -0.94
N MET A 55 10.54 15.38 0.38
CA MET A 55 11.52 15.93 1.31
C MET A 55 12.91 15.32 1.11
N LEU A 56 12.98 14.00 0.98
CA LEU A 56 14.24 13.29 0.77
C LEU A 56 14.88 13.65 -0.58
N ALA A 57 14.09 13.79 -1.64
CA ALA A 57 14.57 14.22 -2.95
C ALA A 57 15.14 15.65 -2.89
N GLY A 58 14.46 16.57 -2.20
CA GLY A 58 14.92 17.94 -2.01
C GLY A 58 16.19 18.07 -1.14
N LEU A 59 16.40 17.09 -0.26
CA LEU A 59 17.56 17.06 0.65
C LEU A 59 18.78 16.36 0.05
N GLY A 60 18.70 15.80 -1.16
CA GLY A 60 19.72 14.92 -1.74
C GLY A 60 21.16 15.44 -1.66
N GLY A 61 21.39 16.74 -1.91
CA GLY A 61 22.71 17.38 -1.76
C GLY A 61 23.11 17.70 -0.32
N ALA A 62 22.14 17.88 0.58
CA ALA A 62 22.36 18.24 1.98
C ALA A 62 22.44 17.01 2.91
N MET A 63 22.12 15.81 2.41
CA MET A 63 22.04 14.59 3.24
C MET A 63 23.29 14.24 4.01
N PRO A 64 24.52 14.38 3.49
CA PRO A 64 25.72 14.13 4.28
C PRO A 64 25.81 15.04 5.52
N ALA A 65 25.50 16.34 5.36
CA ALA A 65 25.52 17.29 6.48
C ALA A 65 24.39 17.02 7.48
N ILE A 66 23.22 16.62 7.01
CA ILE A 66 22.09 16.24 7.85
C ILE A 66 22.41 14.95 8.62
N ALA A 67 23.00 13.95 7.98
CA ALA A 67 23.43 12.72 8.64
C ALA A 67 24.47 13.00 9.73
N GLU A 68 25.42 13.91 9.48
CA GLU A 68 26.40 14.35 10.48
C GLU A 68 25.71 15.11 11.63
N GLY A 69 24.80 16.04 11.34
CA GLY A 69 24.04 16.77 12.35
C GLY A 69 23.16 15.86 13.20
N MET A 70 22.44 14.92 12.57
CA MET A 70 21.68 13.88 13.26
C MET A 70 22.59 12.96 14.08
N GLY A 71 23.77 12.61 13.57
CA GLY A 71 24.77 11.83 14.32
C GLY A 71 25.15 12.52 15.64
N LYS A 72 25.31 13.82 15.65
CA LYS A 72 25.56 14.62 16.87
C LYS A 72 24.36 14.59 17.83
N ILE A 73 23.13 14.71 17.32
CA ILE A 73 21.92 14.63 18.14
C ILE A 73 21.72 13.22 18.70
N TYR A 74 21.90 12.20 17.89
CA TYR A 74 21.77 10.80 18.32
C TYR A 74 22.89 10.34 19.25
N SER A 75 24.06 10.97 19.22
CA SER A 75 25.14 10.70 20.18
C SER A 75 24.76 11.04 21.61
N LEU A 76 23.70 11.83 21.81
CA LEU A 76 23.19 12.17 23.14
C LEU A 76 22.34 11.05 23.78
N SER A 77 22.01 9.99 23.05
CA SER A 77 21.22 8.87 23.57
C SER A 77 21.69 7.54 22.99
N SER A 78 22.17 6.65 23.84
CA SER A 78 22.61 5.29 23.44
C SER A 78 21.53 4.46 22.75
N LYS A 79 20.27 4.70 23.08
CA LYS A 79 19.11 4.04 22.45
C LYS A 79 18.97 4.40 20.97
N TRP A 80 19.33 5.60 20.58
CA TRP A 80 19.26 6.06 19.20
C TRP A 80 20.52 5.73 18.40
N GLN A 81 21.68 5.70 19.03
CA GLN A 81 22.95 5.33 18.38
C GLN A 81 22.88 3.94 17.73
N SER A 82 22.25 2.97 18.40
CA SER A 82 22.12 1.60 17.88
C SER A 82 21.21 1.49 16.63
N LYS A 83 20.31 2.45 16.41
CA LYS A 83 19.36 2.45 15.29
C LYS A 83 19.80 3.30 14.09
N MET A 84 20.84 4.11 14.24
CA MET A 84 21.32 5.00 13.16
C MET A 84 21.70 4.25 11.87
N PRO A 85 22.45 3.13 11.93
CA PRO A 85 22.82 2.38 10.72
C PRO A 85 21.58 1.83 9.98
N GLU A 86 20.56 1.41 10.72
CA GLU A 86 19.32 0.90 10.15
C GLU A 86 18.53 2.00 9.43
N GLN A 87 18.40 3.17 10.06
CA GLN A 87 17.69 4.31 9.48
C GLN A 87 18.39 4.86 8.23
N LEU A 88 19.72 4.96 8.26
CA LEU A 88 20.49 5.36 7.09
C LEU A 88 20.37 4.36 5.95
N SER A 89 20.44 3.07 6.25
CA SER A 89 20.22 1.99 5.26
C SER A 89 18.82 2.04 4.65
N TYR A 90 17.80 2.29 5.47
CA TYR A 90 16.43 2.47 4.99
C TYR A 90 16.32 3.67 4.04
N TYR A 91 16.91 4.80 4.41
CA TYR A 91 16.94 6.00 3.58
C TYR A 91 17.62 5.75 2.22
N LEU A 92 18.79 5.12 2.20
CA LEU A 92 19.50 4.82 0.97
C LEU A 92 18.68 3.91 0.04
N ARG A 93 18.08 2.86 0.60
CA ARG A 93 17.16 1.98 -0.16
C ARG A 93 15.96 2.74 -0.70
N PHE A 94 15.36 3.61 0.09
CA PHE A 94 14.23 4.44 -0.33
C PHE A 94 14.63 5.33 -1.51
N LYS A 95 15.77 6.02 -1.39
CA LYS A 95 16.31 6.87 -2.46
C LYS A 95 16.52 6.09 -3.75
N ASP A 96 17.19 4.95 -3.68
CA ASP A 96 17.60 4.18 -4.86
C ASP A 96 16.44 3.43 -5.53
N ASN A 97 15.46 3.01 -4.76
CA ASN A 97 14.38 2.15 -5.22
C ASN A 97 13.05 2.89 -5.48
N VAL A 98 12.83 4.02 -4.83
CA VAL A 98 11.57 4.76 -4.92
C VAL A 98 11.70 6.02 -5.75
N LEU A 99 12.84 6.68 -5.70
CA LEU A 99 13.10 7.86 -6.50
C LEU A 99 13.76 7.48 -7.86
N PRO A 100 13.54 8.21 -8.93
CA PRO A 100 12.75 9.47 -9.03
C PRO A 100 11.24 9.26 -9.20
N GLU A 101 10.75 8.04 -9.48
CA GLU A 101 9.35 7.77 -9.84
C GLU A 101 8.35 8.17 -8.74
N GLY A 102 8.79 8.05 -7.48
CA GLY A 102 7.98 8.32 -6.31
C GLY A 102 7.12 7.13 -5.86
N PRO A 103 6.67 7.13 -4.60
CA PRO A 103 5.92 5.99 -4.04
C PRO A 103 4.58 5.79 -4.72
N ASP A 104 3.89 6.84 -5.16
CA ASP A 104 2.58 6.76 -5.80
C ASP A 104 2.63 5.93 -7.10
N HIS A 105 3.74 6.05 -7.87
CA HIS A 105 3.96 5.22 -9.04
C HIS A 105 3.90 3.72 -8.69
N PHE A 106 4.61 3.29 -7.64
CA PHE A 106 4.67 1.89 -7.26
C PHE A 106 3.39 1.41 -6.59
N LEU A 107 2.78 2.24 -5.74
CA LEU A 107 1.49 1.92 -5.11
C LEU A 107 0.38 1.76 -6.16
N GLY A 108 0.44 2.53 -7.24
CA GLY A 108 -0.47 2.42 -8.38
C GLY A 108 -0.32 1.13 -9.20
N THR A 109 0.76 0.36 -9.01
CA THR A 109 0.94 -0.93 -9.69
C THR A 109 0.34 -2.12 -8.97
N PHE A 110 -0.04 -1.96 -7.70
CA PHE A 110 -0.68 -3.02 -6.93
C PHE A 110 -2.15 -3.17 -7.31
N TYR A 111 -2.67 -4.37 -7.08
CA TYR A 111 -4.09 -4.66 -7.03
C TYR A 111 -4.54 -4.71 -5.57
N TYR A 112 -5.80 -4.42 -5.33
CA TYR A 112 -6.37 -4.30 -3.99
C TYR A 112 -7.67 -5.08 -3.93
N ASP A 113 -7.81 -6.00 -2.97
CA ASP A 113 -9.06 -6.72 -2.83
C ASP A 113 -10.07 -5.97 -1.94
N THR A 114 -11.31 -6.42 -1.95
CA THR A 114 -12.39 -5.83 -1.14
C THR A 114 -12.63 -6.60 0.17
N ALA A 115 -11.81 -7.59 0.51
CA ALA A 115 -11.99 -8.43 1.69
C ALA A 115 -12.13 -7.58 2.97
N LEU A 116 -13.24 -7.70 3.69
CA LEU A 116 -13.62 -6.93 4.89
C LEU A 116 -13.51 -5.40 4.75
N SER A 117 -13.33 -4.88 3.52
CA SER A 117 -13.03 -3.46 3.28
C SER A 117 -13.99 -2.79 2.29
N ALA A 118 -15.11 -3.45 1.92
CA ALA A 118 -16.10 -2.91 1.00
C ALA A 118 -16.96 -1.81 1.66
N SER A 119 -16.38 -0.63 1.87
CA SER A 119 -17.05 0.50 2.50
C SER A 119 -16.73 1.83 1.81
N ALA A 120 -17.60 2.82 1.96
CA ALA A 120 -17.40 4.14 1.38
C ALA A 120 -16.10 4.82 1.87
N HIS A 121 -15.72 4.63 3.13
CA HIS A 121 -14.48 5.17 3.69
C HIS A 121 -13.25 4.57 3.01
N CYS A 122 -13.28 3.25 2.81
CA CYS A 122 -12.19 2.54 2.17
C CYS A 122 -12.08 2.93 0.69
N PHE A 123 -13.18 2.85 -0.07
CA PHE A 123 -13.16 3.15 -1.49
C PHE A 123 -12.80 4.61 -1.78
N ALA A 124 -13.31 5.56 -0.98
CA ALA A 124 -12.94 6.97 -1.14
C ALA A 124 -11.42 7.19 -0.98
N SER A 125 -10.79 6.50 -0.03
CA SER A 125 -9.33 6.56 0.16
C SER A 125 -8.60 5.79 -0.94
N LEU A 126 -9.05 4.58 -1.29
CA LEU A 126 -8.38 3.73 -2.27
C LEU A 126 -8.36 4.36 -3.68
N LEU A 127 -9.44 5.00 -4.08
CA LEU A 127 -9.55 5.69 -5.38
C LEU A 127 -8.67 6.93 -5.50
N THR A 128 -8.00 7.37 -4.44
CA THR A 128 -6.93 8.38 -4.52
C THR A 128 -5.59 7.78 -4.96
N VAL A 129 -5.44 6.45 -4.89
CA VAL A 129 -4.19 5.74 -5.21
C VAL A 129 -4.31 4.99 -6.54
N VAL A 130 -5.45 4.34 -6.78
CA VAL A 130 -5.72 3.55 -8.00
C VAL A 130 -7.13 3.83 -8.52
N ASP A 131 -7.36 3.53 -9.79
CA ASP A 131 -8.71 3.47 -10.35
C ASP A 131 -9.37 2.10 -10.11
N SER A 132 -10.63 1.97 -10.50
CA SER A 132 -11.42 0.75 -10.31
C SER A 132 -10.84 -0.48 -11.01
N SER A 133 -9.96 -0.32 -12.00
CA SER A 133 -9.34 -1.42 -12.75
C SER A 133 -8.33 -2.21 -11.94
N HIS A 134 -7.85 -1.65 -10.83
CA HIS A 134 -6.93 -2.27 -9.90
C HIS A 134 -7.62 -2.82 -8.64
N ILE A 135 -8.95 -2.78 -8.58
CA ILE A 135 -9.73 -3.33 -7.45
C ILE A 135 -10.29 -4.68 -7.87
N VAL A 136 -10.14 -5.69 -7.04
CA VAL A 136 -10.68 -7.04 -7.26
C VAL A 136 -11.59 -7.45 -6.11
N PHE A 137 -12.66 -8.18 -6.41
CA PHE A 137 -13.60 -8.63 -5.38
C PHE A 137 -12.99 -9.75 -4.53
N GLY A 138 -13.03 -9.59 -3.22
CA GLY A 138 -12.61 -10.58 -2.23
C GLY A 138 -13.58 -10.64 -1.05
N THR A 139 -13.79 -11.83 -0.49
CA THR A 139 -14.75 -12.08 0.59
C THR A 139 -14.11 -12.30 1.95
N ASP A 140 -12.82 -12.59 1.99
CA ASP A 140 -12.11 -13.07 3.18
C ASP A 140 -12.62 -14.43 3.70
N TYR A 141 -13.34 -15.17 2.86
CA TYR A 141 -13.72 -16.56 3.19
C TYR A 141 -12.45 -17.44 3.13
N VAL A 142 -12.19 -18.28 4.10
CA VAL A 142 -13.00 -18.80 5.24
C VAL A 142 -12.74 -18.03 6.57
N PHE A 143 -11.88 -17.02 6.60
CA PHE A 143 -11.56 -16.26 7.83
C PHE A 143 -12.75 -15.39 8.26
N ALA A 144 -13.48 -14.83 7.31
CA ALA A 144 -14.75 -14.18 7.58
C ALA A 144 -15.91 -15.14 7.36
N ALA A 145 -16.92 -15.04 8.24
CA ALA A 145 -18.11 -15.85 8.14
C ALA A 145 -18.85 -15.63 6.80
N GLU A 146 -19.41 -16.70 6.22
CA GLU A 146 -20.18 -16.65 4.98
C GLU A 146 -21.32 -15.61 5.02
N ALA A 147 -21.98 -15.47 6.18
CA ALA A 147 -23.03 -14.47 6.40
C ALA A 147 -22.59 -13.02 6.17
N ALA A 148 -21.29 -12.76 6.13
CA ALA A 148 -20.76 -11.43 5.85
C ALA A 148 -20.52 -11.16 4.35
N VAL A 149 -20.63 -12.16 3.48
CA VAL A 149 -20.45 -12.01 2.02
C VAL A 149 -21.45 -11.02 1.42
N PRO A 150 -22.77 -11.06 1.72
CA PRO A 150 -23.72 -10.10 1.18
C PRO A 150 -23.35 -8.64 1.48
N ILE A 151 -22.82 -8.36 2.67
CA ILE A 151 -22.42 -7.00 3.08
C ILE A 151 -21.31 -6.47 2.14
N ARG A 152 -20.39 -7.32 1.69
CA ARG A 152 -19.31 -6.92 0.77
C ARG A 152 -19.82 -6.70 -0.64
N VAL A 153 -20.72 -7.57 -1.09
CA VAL A 153 -21.40 -7.41 -2.38
C VAL A 153 -22.14 -6.08 -2.42
N GLU A 154 -22.99 -5.82 -1.42
CA GLU A 154 -23.73 -4.57 -1.30
C GLU A 154 -22.81 -3.36 -1.18
N GLY A 155 -21.68 -3.47 -0.46
CA GLY A 155 -20.70 -2.41 -0.32
C GLY A 155 -20.10 -1.98 -1.64
N VAL A 156 -19.81 -2.93 -2.55
CA VAL A 156 -19.32 -2.63 -3.90
C VAL A 156 -20.46 -2.08 -4.79
N GLN A 157 -21.64 -2.74 -4.77
CA GLN A 157 -22.75 -2.38 -5.63
C GLN A 157 -23.35 -1.00 -5.34
N ASN A 158 -23.37 -0.61 -4.07
CA ASN A 158 -24.03 0.62 -3.62
C ASN A 158 -23.08 1.79 -3.40
N TYR A 159 -21.79 1.64 -3.68
CA TYR A 159 -20.87 2.76 -3.57
C TYR A 159 -21.09 3.76 -4.69
N ALA A 160 -21.50 4.97 -4.35
CA ALA A 160 -21.87 6.01 -5.30
C ALA A 160 -20.73 6.48 -6.23
N GLY A 161 -19.49 6.16 -5.88
CA GLY A 161 -18.31 6.47 -6.68
C GLY A 161 -18.01 5.46 -7.79
N PHE A 162 -18.74 4.34 -7.87
CA PHE A 162 -18.61 3.35 -8.92
C PHE A 162 -19.74 3.45 -9.94
N ALA A 163 -19.38 3.53 -11.22
CA ALA A 163 -20.33 3.32 -12.30
C ALA A 163 -20.67 1.81 -12.43
N PRO A 164 -21.78 1.44 -13.08
CA PRO A 164 -22.12 0.02 -13.30
C PRO A 164 -20.98 -0.79 -13.96
N ALA A 165 -20.22 -0.18 -14.85
CA ALA A 165 -19.06 -0.81 -15.48
C ALA A 165 -17.92 -1.08 -14.46
N ASP A 166 -17.70 -0.20 -13.47
CA ASP A 166 -16.72 -0.40 -12.42
C ASP A 166 -17.11 -1.56 -11.50
N VAL A 167 -18.41 -1.63 -11.15
CA VAL A 167 -18.93 -2.76 -10.35
C VAL A 167 -18.70 -4.09 -11.07
N GLN A 168 -19.00 -4.16 -12.37
CA GLN A 168 -18.76 -5.35 -13.19
C GLN A 168 -17.25 -5.68 -13.25
N ALA A 169 -16.41 -4.67 -13.46
CA ALA A 169 -14.95 -4.85 -13.51
C ALA A 169 -14.40 -5.40 -12.18
N ILE A 170 -14.79 -4.80 -11.06
CA ILE A 170 -14.37 -5.22 -9.71
C ILE A 170 -14.86 -6.66 -9.42
N ALA A 171 -16.13 -6.95 -9.74
CA ALA A 171 -16.73 -8.24 -9.43
C ALA A 171 -16.12 -9.40 -10.25
N ARG A 172 -15.64 -9.14 -11.48
CA ARG A 172 -15.21 -10.19 -12.39
C ARG A 172 -14.05 -9.83 -13.31
N ASP A 173 -14.16 -8.74 -14.08
CA ASP A 173 -13.32 -8.58 -15.26
C ASP A 173 -11.86 -8.27 -14.90
N ASN A 174 -11.62 -7.63 -13.76
CA ASN A 174 -10.26 -7.33 -13.28
C ASN A 174 -9.51 -8.62 -12.90
N VAL A 175 -10.18 -9.55 -12.20
CA VAL A 175 -9.54 -10.82 -11.84
C VAL A 175 -9.28 -11.70 -13.08
N LEU A 176 -10.15 -11.65 -14.08
CA LEU A 176 -9.92 -12.38 -15.33
C LEU A 176 -8.76 -11.80 -16.16
N ARG A 177 -8.45 -10.52 -16.03
CA ARG A 177 -7.22 -9.95 -16.60
C ARG A 177 -5.95 -10.44 -15.89
N LEU A 178 -6.04 -10.70 -14.59
CA LEU A 178 -4.94 -11.25 -13.81
C LEU A 178 -4.74 -12.75 -14.05
N PHE A 179 -5.84 -13.47 -14.24
CA PHE A 179 -5.91 -14.92 -14.37
C PHE A 179 -6.78 -15.32 -15.58
N PRO A 180 -6.27 -15.14 -16.82
CA PRO A 180 -7.05 -15.39 -18.04
C PRO A 180 -7.55 -16.84 -18.19
N GLU A 181 -6.91 -17.76 -17.51
CA GLU A 181 -7.27 -19.19 -17.50
C GLU A 181 -8.64 -19.49 -16.85
N PHE A 182 -9.23 -18.54 -16.13
CA PHE A 182 -10.55 -18.67 -15.52
C PHE A 182 -11.68 -17.98 -16.33
N GLY A 183 -11.36 -17.47 -17.53
CA GLY A 183 -12.29 -16.73 -18.41
C GLY A 183 -12.95 -17.57 -19.49
#